data_c59035065c349456ef07c1402024f35d
#
_entry.id   c59035065c349456ef07c1402024f35d
#
_cell.length_a   1.000
_cell.length_b   1.000
_cell.length_c   1.000
_cell.angle_alpha   90.00
_cell.angle_beta   90.00
_cell.angle_gamma   90.00
#
_symmetry.space_group_name_H-M   'P 1'
#
loop_
_entity.id
_entity.type
_entity.pdbx_description
1 polymer ?
#
loop_
_entity_poly.entity_id
_entity_poly.type
_entity_poly.pdbx_seq_one_letter_code
_entity_poly.pdbx_strand_id
1 'polypeptide(L)'
;RPLINNTCFLLGVGFVILTRLSFDLAMKQFAIAAGSVIVTSFIPLMMHKITIWNKFGWLYAVAGFLLLSTVFVFGINKYGAYNWVSIAGLKFQPSEFVKIIFVFFVAALLSKAKEFKDLVKITVIAALYVLVLVVEKDLGGALLYFVIYLMMLYVATAKASYLFGGLAAGSVAAIIADKIFTHVQIRVAVWKDPFSMIEGRGLQVCQSLFAIGTGSWFGMGLGNGRPFDIPVRESDFVFSVICEEFGVIF
;
A
#
# COMPACT_ATOMS: atom_id res chain seq x y z
N ARG A 1 -2.33 -3.66 -22.37
CA ARG A 1 -0.91 -3.60 -22.84
C ARG A 1 -0.11 -2.47 -22.15
N PRO A 2 -0.56 -1.18 -22.08
CA PRO A 2 0.26 -0.12 -21.47
C PRO A 2 0.61 -0.39 -20.00
N LEU A 3 -0.35 -0.91 -19.22
CA LEU A 3 -0.15 -1.21 -17.80
C LEU A 3 0.99 -2.23 -17.60
N ILE A 4 1.00 -3.31 -18.38
CA ILE A 4 2.04 -4.35 -18.29
C ILE A 4 3.41 -3.77 -18.69
N ASN A 5 3.46 -2.99 -19.76
CA ASN A 5 4.71 -2.35 -20.20
C ASN A 5 5.28 -1.43 -19.13
N ASN A 6 4.44 -0.59 -18.52
CA ASN A 6 4.87 0.30 -17.43
C ASN A 6 5.34 -0.51 -16.21
N THR A 7 4.64 -1.60 -15.87
CA THR A 7 5.06 -2.48 -14.77
C THR A 7 6.42 -3.13 -15.06
N CYS A 8 6.63 -3.65 -16.27
CA CYS A 8 7.91 -4.24 -16.66
C CYS A 8 9.04 -3.20 -16.67
N PHE A 9 8.77 -1.99 -17.14
CA PHE A 9 9.75 -0.90 -17.11
C PHE A 9 10.15 -0.54 -15.67
N LEU A 10 9.18 -0.31 -14.79
CA LEU A 10 9.44 0.01 -13.39
C LEU A 10 10.15 -1.12 -12.65
N LEU A 11 9.81 -2.39 -12.94
CA LEU A 11 10.54 -3.54 -12.39
C LEU A 11 11.98 -3.57 -12.89
N GLY A 12 12.21 -3.28 -14.17
CA GLY A 12 13.56 -3.20 -14.75
C GLY A 12 14.42 -2.15 -14.05
N VAL A 13 13.92 -0.94 -13.89
CA VAL A 13 14.59 0.14 -13.14
C VAL A 13 14.84 -0.28 -11.69
N GLY A 14 13.84 -0.86 -11.03
CA GLY A 14 13.97 -1.36 -9.65
C GLY A 14 15.06 -2.43 -9.53
N PHE A 15 15.17 -3.35 -10.47
CA PHE A 15 16.23 -4.37 -10.46
C PHE A 15 17.62 -3.78 -10.66
N VAL A 16 17.79 -2.79 -11.54
CA VAL A 16 19.07 -2.10 -11.72
C VAL A 16 19.53 -1.49 -10.39
N ILE A 17 18.65 -0.75 -9.72
CA ILE A 17 18.97 -0.10 -8.45
C ILE A 17 19.18 -1.13 -7.33
N LEU A 18 18.33 -2.15 -7.21
CA LEU A 18 18.52 -3.18 -6.18
C LEU A 18 19.82 -3.95 -6.37
N THR A 19 20.21 -4.25 -7.61
CA THR A 19 21.49 -4.91 -7.91
C THR A 19 22.66 -4.02 -7.48
N ARG A 20 22.54 -2.72 -7.65
CA ARG A 20 23.52 -1.72 -7.19
C ARG A 20 23.60 -1.67 -5.66
N LEU A 21 22.47 -1.78 -4.95
CA LEU A 21 22.40 -1.71 -3.49
C LEU A 21 22.78 -3.02 -2.81
N SER A 22 22.24 -4.14 -3.30
CA SER A 22 22.48 -5.49 -2.79
C SER A 22 22.08 -6.54 -3.82
N PHE A 23 23.05 -7.30 -4.31
CA PHE A 23 22.80 -8.37 -5.27
C PHE A 23 21.88 -9.47 -4.72
N ASP A 24 22.04 -9.84 -3.44
CA ASP A 24 21.21 -10.87 -2.80
C ASP A 24 19.73 -10.45 -2.72
N LEU A 25 19.47 -9.18 -2.41
CA LEU A 25 18.10 -8.65 -2.40
C LEU A 25 17.52 -8.61 -3.82
N ALA A 26 18.31 -8.22 -4.81
CA ALA A 26 17.88 -8.22 -6.21
C ALA A 26 17.50 -9.63 -6.69
N MET A 27 18.30 -10.65 -6.37
CA MET A 27 18.00 -12.04 -6.71
C MET A 27 16.74 -12.56 -6.04
N LYS A 28 16.55 -12.26 -4.76
CA LYS A 28 15.30 -12.60 -4.03
C LYS A 28 14.09 -11.92 -4.67
N GLN A 29 14.20 -10.62 -4.96
CA GLN A 29 13.12 -9.87 -5.60
C GLN A 29 12.81 -10.39 -7.00
N PHE A 30 13.82 -10.77 -7.78
CA PHE A 30 13.64 -11.37 -9.10
C PHE A 30 12.87 -12.70 -9.02
N ALA A 31 13.25 -13.58 -8.09
CA ALA A 31 12.58 -14.86 -7.89
C ALA A 31 11.10 -14.67 -7.49
N ILE A 32 10.83 -13.72 -6.57
CA ILE A 32 9.47 -13.38 -6.15
C ILE A 32 8.67 -12.81 -7.34
N ALA A 33 9.26 -11.89 -8.11
CA ALA A 33 8.59 -11.28 -9.26
C ALA A 33 8.27 -12.32 -10.33
N ALA A 34 9.21 -13.20 -10.67
CA ALA A 34 8.99 -14.28 -11.62
C ALA A 34 7.88 -15.24 -11.16
N GLY A 35 7.91 -15.66 -9.90
CA GLY A 35 6.86 -16.48 -9.31
C GLY A 35 5.48 -15.79 -9.34
N SER A 36 5.45 -14.49 -9.02
CA SER A 36 4.22 -13.68 -9.05
C SER A 36 3.65 -13.57 -10.47
N VAL A 37 4.49 -13.38 -11.49
CA VAL A 37 4.05 -13.35 -12.90
C VAL A 37 3.42 -14.68 -13.31
N ILE A 38 4.03 -15.80 -12.92
CA ILE A 38 3.49 -17.13 -13.21
C ILE A 38 2.11 -17.28 -12.54
N VAL A 39 2.00 -17.02 -11.24
CA VAL A 39 0.75 -17.15 -10.49
C VAL A 39 -0.34 -16.22 -11.06
N THR A 40 -0.03 -14.97 -11.32
CA THR A 40 -1.00 -13.99 -11.84
C THR A 40 -1.47 -14.30 -13.24
N SER A 41 -0.66 -15.00 -14.06
CA SER A 41 -1.05 -15.44 -15.40
C SER A 41 -2.20 -16.47 -15.38
N PHE A 42 -2.36 -17.22 -14.27
CA PHE A 42 -3.45 -18.18 -14.10
C PHE A 42 -4.75 -17.53 -13.60
N ILE A 43 -4.70 -16.34 -12.99
CA ILE A 43 -5.88 -15.67 -12.43
C ILE A 43 -6.98 -15.43 -13.46
N PRO A 44 -6.70 -14.87 -14.67
CA PRO A 44 -7.75 -14.67 -15.69
C PRO A 44 -8.42 -15.97 -16.11
N LEU A 45 -7.66 -17.07 -16.21
CA LEU A 45 -8.19 -18.39 -16.55
C LEU A 45 -9.14 -18.92 -15.47
N MET A 46 -8.78 -18.75 -14.21
CA MET A 46 -9.64 -19.11 -13.07
C MET A 46 -10.91 -18.25 -13.04
N MET A 47 -10.78 -16.95 -13.21
CA MET A 47 -11.90 -16.00 -13.14
C MET A 47 -12.92 -16.25 -14.26
N HIS A 48 -12.46 -16.62 -15.47
CA HIS A 48 -13.35 -16.92 -16.59
C HIS A 48 -14.14 -18.24 -16.40
N LYS A 49 -13.53 -19.25 -15.78
CA LYS A 49 -14.16 -20.56 -15.58
C LYS A 49 -15.06 -20.67 -14.35
N ILE A 50 -14.82 -19.85 -13.32
CA ILE A 50 -15.46 -19.98 -12.02
C ILE A 50 -16.35 -18.76 -11.77
N THR A 51 -17.65 -18.90 -12.08
CA THR A 51 -18.67 -17.85 -11.85
C THR A 51 -19.20 -17.82 -10.40
N ILE A 52 -18.73 -18.73 -9.57
CA ILE A 52 -19.25 -18.96 -8.21
C ILE A 52 -18.80 -17.91 -7.20
N TRP A 53 -17.74 -17.13 -7.53
CA TRP A 53 -17.14 -16.13 -6.65
C TRP A 53 -18.15 -15.10 -6.10
N ASN A 54 -19.13 -14.71 -6.89
CA ASN A 54 -20.15 -13.73 -6.47
C ASN A 54 -21.12 -14.27 -5.41
N LYS A 55 -21.16 -15.59 -5.16
CA LYS A 55 -22.11 -16.16 -4.19
C LYS A 55 -21.67 -15.93 -2.75
N PHE A 56 -20.36 -15.84 -2.51
CA PHE A 56 -19.75 -15.86 -1.19
C PHE A 56 -19.36 -14.47 -0.65
N GLY A 57 -19.97 -13.38 -1.13
CA GLY A 57 -19.61 -12.02 -0.73
C GLY A 57 -19.57 -11.80 0.78
N TRP A 58 -20.56 -12.31 1.53
CA TRP A 58 -20.59 -12.24 3.00
C TRP A 58 -19.52 -13.09 3.67
N LEU A 59 -19.23 -14.26 3.11
CA LEU A 59 -18.15 -15.10 3.62
C LEU A 59 -16.80 -14.40 3.48
N TYR A 60 -16.54 -13.73 2.35
CA TYR A 60 -15.35 -12.92 2.17
C TYR A 60 -15.28 -11.77 3.16
N ALA A 61 -16.42 -11.09 3.43
CA ALA A 61 -16.48 -10.02 4.40
C ALA A 61 -16.09 -10.51 5.81
N VAL A 62 -16.65 -11.63 6.25
CA VAL A 62 -16.36 -12.19 7.59
C VAL A 62 -14.97 -12.78 7.66
N ALA A 63 -14.58 -13.61 6.69
CA ALA A 63 -13.28 -14.27 6.69
C ALA A 63 -12.12 -13.26 6.60
N GLY A 64 -12.24 -12.25 5.75
CA GLY A 64 -11.25 -11.20 5.62
C GLY A 64 -11.14 -10.37 6.91
N PHE A 65 -12.26 -10.01 7.54
CA PHE A 65 -12.26 -9.28 8.79
C PHE A 65 -11.63 -10.07 9.94
N LEU A 66 -11.97 -11.34 10.06
CA LEU A 66 -11.37 -12.22 11.06
C LEU A 66 -9.86 -12.38 10.83
N LEU A 67 -9.44 -12.61 9.58
CA LEU A 67 -8.01 -12.73 9.26
C LEU A 67 -7.26 -11.43 9.55
N LEU A 68 -7.83 -10.27 9.26
CA LEU A 68 -7.22 -8.99 9.60
C LEU A 68 -7.09 -8.85 11.13
N SER A 69 -8.15 -9.20 11.87
CA SER A 69 -8.17 -9.11 13.33
C SER A 69 -7.19 -10.07 14.04
N THR A 70 -6.62 -11.08 13.35
CA THR A 70 -5.60 -11.96 13.92
C THR A 70 -4.37 -11.23 14.42
N VAL A 71 -4.10 -10.05 13.86
CA VAL A 71 -2.98 -9.20 14.27
C VAL A 71 -3.10 -8.75 15.73
N PHE A 72 -4.31 -8.54 16.25
CA PHE A 72 -4.50 -8.16 17.64
C PHE A 72 -4.13 -9.26 18.65
N VAL A 73 -4.15 -10.52 18.19
CA VAL A 73 -3.82 -11.69 19.03
C VAL A 73 -2.38 -12.15 18.82
N PHE A 74 -1.93 -12.18 17.57
CA PHE A 74 -0.63 -12.76 17.18
C PHE A 74 0.34 -11.71 16.62
N GLY A 75 -0.03 -10.43 16.67
CA GLY A 75 0.76 -9.34 16.10
C GLY A 75 2.08 -9.13 16.83
N ILE A 76 3.14 -8.94 16.04
CA ILE A 76 4.46 -8.53 16.51
C ILE A 76 4.69 -7.07 16.17
N ASN A 77 5.29 -6.33 17.10
CA ASN A 77 5.68 -4.95 16.85
C ASN A 77 6.91 -4.93 15.93
N LYS A 78 6.75 -4.31 14.76
CA LYS A 78 7.86 -4.07 13.83
C LYS A 78 7.81 -2.61 13.39
N TYR A 79 8.86 -1.87 13.67
CA TYR A 79 8.97 -0.43 13.35
C TYR A 79 7.82 0.43 13.92
N GLY A 80 7.25 0.05 15.07
CA GLY A 80 6.19 0.80 15.74
C GLY A 80 4.76 0.50 15.25
N ALA A 81 4.59 -0.37 14.25
CA ALA A 81 3.29 -0.88 13.81
C ALA A 81 3.09 -2.33 14.27
N TYR A 82 1.84 -2.69 14.61
CA TYR A 82 1.45 -4.03 15.02
C TYR A 82 0.73 -4.77 13.89
N ASN A 83 1.31 -4.75 12.69
CA ASN A 83 0.67 -5.29 11.48
C ASN A 83 1.35 -6.55 10.90
N TRP A 84 2.32 -7.12 11.63
CA TRP A 84 3.00 -8.35 11.24
C TRP A 84 2.63 -9.50 12.15
N VAL A 85 2.50 -10.70 11.58
CA VAL A 85 2.30 -11.95 12.30
C VAL A 85 3.46 -12.89 11.99
N SER A 86 3.94 -13.63 12.98
CA SER A 86 4.96 -14.67 12.81
C SER A 86 4.37 -16.04 13.12
N ILE A 87 4.34 -16.92 12.12
CA ILE A 87 3.92 -18.32 12.29
C ILE A 87 5.04 -19.22 11.82
N ALA A 88 5.52 -20.09 12.71
CA ALA A 88 6.62 -21.03 12.42
C ALA A 88 7.88 -20.38 11.85
N GLY A 89 8.22 -19.15 12.30
CA GLY A 89 9.39 -18.41 11.83
C GLY A 89 9.17 -17.60 10.52
N LEU A 90 8.07 -17.83 9.83
CA LEU A 90 7.68 -17.02 8.66
C LEU A 90 6.92 -15.78 9.13
N LYS A 91 7.43 -14.61 8.71
CA LYS A 91 6.79 -13.32 9.00
C LYS A 91 6.00 -12.88 7.78
N PHE A 92 4.72 -12.61 7.96
CA PHE A 92 3.86 -12.08 6.92
C PHE A 92 2.90 -11.02 7.48
N GLN A 93 2.38 -10.20 6.59
CA GLN A 93 1.42 -9.15 6.94
C GLN A 93 0.03 -9.60 6.47
N PRO A 94 -0.92 -9.88 7.38
CA PRO A 94 -2.26 -10.34 7.01
C PRO A 94 -2.99 -9.38 6.07
N SER A 95 -2.83 -8.07 6.23
CA SER A 95 -3.48 -7.05 5.39
C SER A 95 -3.15 -7.19 3.90
N GLU A 96 -1.98 -7.74 3.53
CA GLU A 96 -1.64 -7.98 2.12
C GLU A 96 -2.52 -9.06 1.47
N PHE A 97 -2.82 -10.13 2.20
CA PHE A 97 -3.72 -11.19 1.75
C PHE A 97 -5.19 -10.74 1.82
N VAL A 98 -5.53 -10.07 2.91
CA VAL A 98 -6.90 -9.57 3.13
C VAL A 98 -7.29 -8.55 2.07
N LYS A 99 -6.36 -7.79 1.53
CA LYS A 99 -6.58 -6.86 0.41
C LYS A 99 -7.26 -7.54 -0.78
N ILE A 100 -6.81 -8.74 -1.13
CA ILE A 100 -7.41 -9.52 -2.22
C ILE A 100 -8.83 -9.96 -1.84
N ILE A 101 -9.01 -10.50 -0.63
CA ILE A 101 -10.32 -10.92 -0.12
C ILE A 101 -11.29 -9.73 -0.05
N PHE A 102 -10.80 -8.56 0.34
CA PHE A 102 -11.56 -7.31 0.41
C PHE A 102 -12.09 -6.90 -0.97
N VAL A 103 -11.27 -6.98 -2.02
CA VAL A 103 -11.73 -6.70 -3.40
C VAL A 103 -12.84 -7.67 -3.81
N PHE A 104 -12.71 -8.97 -3.52
CA PHE A 104 -13.75 -9.95 -3.79
C PHE A 104 -15.04 -9.68 -2.99
N PHE A 105 -14.92 -9.34 -1.71
CA PHE A 105 -16.03 -8.95 -0.86
C PHE A 105 -16.79 -7.76 -1.46
N VAL A 106 -16.08 -6.66 -1.73
CA VAL A 106 -16.67 -5.43 -2.24
C VAL A 106 -17.31 -5.65 -3.62
N ALA A 107 -16.61 -6.34 -4.55
CA ALA A 107 -17.12 -6.66 -5.88
C ALA A 107 -18.40 -7.52 -5.81
N ALA A 108 -18.39 -8.57 -5.01
CA ALA A 108 -19.51 -9.51 -4.91
C ALA A 108 -20.77 -8.86 -4.29
N LEU A 109 -20.62 -7.97 -3.34
CA LEU A 109 -21.75 -7.30 -2.71
C LEU A 109 -22.23 -6.09 -3.52
N LEU A 110 -21.34 -5.29 -4.09
CA LEU A 110 -21.73 -4.16 -4.94
C LEU A 110 -22.45 -4.61 -6.20
N SER A 111 -22.06 -5.76 -6.79
CA SER A 111 -22.76 -6.32 -7.95
C SER A 111 -24.22 -6.72 -7.67
N LYS A 112 -24.57 -6.94 -6.42
CA LYS A 112 -25.93 -7.32 -5.97
C LYS A 112 -26.71 -6.16 -5.35
N ALA A 113 -26.05 -5.06 -5.03
CA ALA A 113 -26.66 -3.91 -4.38
C ALA A 113 -27.65 -3.24 -5.34
N LYS A 114 -28.93 -3.18 -4.93
CA LYS A 114 -29.99 -2.53 -5.69
C LYS A 114 -30.51 -1.26 -5.02
N GLU A 115 -30.46 -1.22 -3.70
CA GLU A 115 -30.95 -0.12 -2.89
C GLU A 115 -29.81 0.67 -2.23
N PHE A 116 -30.09 1.91 -1.89
CA PHE A 116 -29.15 2.75 -1.13
C PHE A 116 -28.76 2.10 0.21
N LYS A 117 -29.69 1.42 0.87
CA LYS A 117 -29.43 0.68 2.12
C LYS A 117 -28.36 -0.39 1.98
N ASP A 118 -28.29 -1.06 0.83
CA ASP A 118 -27.26 -2.07 0.58
C ASP A 118 -25.90 -1.41 0.45
N LEU A 119 -25.81 -0.28 -0.26
CA LEU A 119 -24.58 0.50 -0.36
C LEU A 119 -24.09 0.95 1.02
N VAL A 120 -24.99 1.45 1.87
CA VAL A 120 -24.63 1.87 3.24
C VAL A 120 -24.08 0.70 4.06
N LYS A 121 -24.68 -0.49 4.00
CA LYS A 121 -24.17 -1.68 4.70
C LYS A 121 -22.75 -2.04 4.24
N ILE A 122 -22.52 -2.06 2.93
CA ILE A 122 -21.20 -2.37 2.37
C ILE A 122 -20.18 -1.30 2.79
N THR A 123 -20.57 -0.01 2.76
CA THR A 123 -19.72 1.11 3.19
C THR A 123 -19.31 0.97 4.66
N VAL A 124 -20.26 0.64 5.53
CA VAL A 124 -20.00 0.47 6.97
C VAL A 124 -19.00 -0.66 7.20
N ILE A 125 -19.15 -1.80 6.52
CA ILE A 125 -18.22 -2.91 6.67
C ILE A 125 -16.84 -2.53 6.11
N ALA A 126 -16.77 -1.89 4.94
CA ALA A 126 -15.52 -1.41 4.38
C ALA A 126 -14.82 -0.41 5.31
N ALA A 127 -15.58 0.49 5.95
CA ALA A 127 -15.07 1.43 6.94
C ALA A 127 -14.50 0.71 8.18
N LEU A 128 -15.11 -0.40 8.63
CA LEU A 128 -14.58 -1.20 9.73
C LEU A 128 -13.20 -1.80 9.38
N TYR A 129 -12.97 -2.27 8.15
CA TYR A 129 -11.64 -2.73 7.73
C TYR A 129 -10.61 -1.59 7.80
N VAL A 130 -10.98 -0.41 7.31
CA VAL A 130 -10.11 0.78 7.37
C VAL A 130 -9.80 1.15 8.82
N LEU A 131 -10.80 1.12 9.71
CA LEU A 131 -10.62 1.40 11.14
C LEU A 131 -9.66 0.43 11.82
N VAL A 132 -9.77 -0.88 11.53
CA VAL A 132 -8.84 -1.88 12.06
C VAL A 132 -7.41 -1.53 11.67
N LEU A 133 -7.15 -1.21 10.39
CA LEU A 133 -5.81 -0.83 9.90
C LEU A 133 -5.28 0.45 10.56
N VAL A 134 -6.16 1.43 10.84
CA VAL A 134 -5.78 2.65 11.58
C VAL A 134 -5.36 2.31 13.01
N VAL A 135 -6.07 1.41 13.69
CA VAL A 135 -5.73 0.94 15.04
C VAL A 135 -4.41 0.14 15.04
N GLU A 136 -4.16 -0.66 14.01
CA GLU A 136 -2.88 -1.36 13.79
C GLU A 136 -1.71 -0.40 13.48
N LYS A 137 -1.98 0.90 13.32
CA LYS A 137 -1.03 1.95 12.90
C LYS A 137 -0.53 1.77 11.45
N ASP A 138 -1.26 1.02 10.64
CA ASP A 138 -1.00 0.86 9.21
C ASP A 138 -1.82 1.88 8.39
N LEU A 139 -1.38 3.14 8.43
CA LEU A 139 -2.07 4.22 7.72
C LEU A 139 -1.96 4.09 6.20
N GLY A 140 -0.87 3.50 5.71
CA GLY A 140 -0.68 3.24 4.27
C GLY A 140 -1.69 2.21 3.77
N GLY A 141 -1.83 1.09 4.50
CA GLY A 141 -2.86 0.09 4.22
C GLY A 141 -4.26 0.67 4.31
N ALA A 142 -4.56 1.43 5.37
CA ALA A 142 -5.87 2.08 5.55
C ALA A 142 -6.24 2.99 4.37
N LEU A 143 -5.32 3.84 3.92
CA LEU A 143 -5.53 4.70 2.74
C LEU A 143 -5.77 3.87 1.48
N LEU A 144 -5.00 2.80 1.27
CA LEU A 144 -5.14 1.93 0.10
C LEU A 144 -6.52 1.25 0.07
N TYR A 145 -6.98 0.67 1.20
CA TYR A 145 -8.31 0.05 1.28
C TYR A 145 -9.42 1.07 1.04
N PHE A 146 -9.28 2.27 1.60
CA PHE A 146 -10.23 3.36 1.38
C PHE A 146 -10.32 3.74 -0.11
N VAL A 147 -9.17 3.95 -0.78
CA VAL A 147 -9.14 4.31 -2.21
C VAL A 147 -9.71 3.18 -3.07
N ILE A 148 -9.32 1.92 -2.82
CA ILE A 148 -9.89 0.76 -3.53
C ILE A 148 -11.40 0.74 -3.39
N TYR A 149 -11.94 0.86 -2.17
CA TYR A 149 -13.38 0.87 -1.94
C TYR A 149 -14.07 2.00 -2.70
N LEU A 150 -13.54 3.21 -2.61
CA LEU A 150 -14.11 4.40 -3.22
C LEU A 150 -14.16 4.30 -4.74
N MET A 151 -13.09 3.79 -5.36
CA MET A 151 -13.05 3.56 -6.81
C MET A 151 -14.03 2.46 -7.24
N MET A 152 -14.12 1.37 -6.49
CA MET A 152 -15.07 0.30 -6.77
C MET A 152 -16.52 0.77 -6.64
N LEU A 153 -16.82 1.59 -5.62
CA LEU A 153 -18.14 2.19 -5.43
C LEU A 153 -18.50 3.12 -6.59
N TYR A 154 -17.54 3.94 -7.04
CA TYR A 154 -17.73 4.81 -8.20
C TYR A 154 -18.01 4.00 -9.47
N VAL A 155 -17.21 2.97 -9.75
CA VAL A 155 -17.40 2.10 -10.93
C VAL A 155 -18.74 1.37 -10.88
N ALA A 156 -19.15 0.88 -9.72
CA ALA A 156 -20.42 0.15 -9.56
C ALA A 156 -21.66 1.04 -9.71
N THR A 157 -21.57 2.30 -9.30
CA THR A 157 -22.72 3.22 -9.28
C THR A 157 -22.75 4.21 -10.42
N ALA A 158 -21.60 4.44 -11.10
CA ALA A 158 -21.37 5.48 -12.11
C ALA A 158 -21.76 6.90 -11.64
N LYS A 159 -21.81 7.14 -10.31
CA LYS A 159 -22.19 8.44 -9.71
C LYS A 159 -20.97 9.13 -9.13
N ALA A 160 -20.51 10.21 -9.76
CA ALA A 160 -19.40 11.02 -9.28
C ALA A 160 -19.65 11.63 -7.88
N SER A 161 -20.91 11.81 -7.48
CA SER A 161 -21.27 12.30 -6.14
C SER A 161 -20.76 11.40 -5.01
N TYR A 162 -20.75 10.08 -5.20
CA TYR A 162 -20.18 9.15 -4.22
C TYR A 162 -18.66 9.27 -4.12
N LEU A 163 -17.98 9.50 -5.26
CA LEU A 163 -16.54 9.72 -5.29
C LEU A 163 -16.17 11.01 -4.52
N PHE A 164 -16.79 12.13 -4.86
CA PHE A 164 -16.51 13.41 -4.18
C PHE A 164 -16.97 13.41 -2.71
N GLY A 165 -18.13 12.82 -2.42
CA GLY A 165 -18.60 12.65 -1.04
C GLY A 165 -17.67 11.76 -0.21
N GLY A 166 -17.17 10.68 -0.80
CA GLY A 166 -16.19 9.82 -0.16
C GLY A 166 -14.86 10.53 0.09
N LEU A 167 -14.34 11.27 -0.90
CA LEU A 167 -13.12 12.07 -0.72
C LEU A 167 -13.29 13.12 0.39
N ALA A 168 -14.42 13.82 0.42
CA ALA A 168 -14.70 14.77 1.49
C ALA A 168 -14.76 14.09 2.87
N ALA A 169 -15.47 12.96 2.97
CA ALA A 169 -15.53 12.18 4.21
C ALA A 169 -14.16 11.66 4.65
N GLY A 170 -13.33 11.17 3.70
CA GLY A 170 -11.97 10.74 3.96
C GLY A 170 -11.06 11.87 4.43
N SER A 171 -11.21 13.07 3.88
CA SER A 171 -10.47 14.27 4.31
C SER A 171 -10.85 14.66 5.74
N VAL A 172 -12.14 14.63 6.08
CA VAL A 172 -12.60 14.87 7.46
C VAL A 172 -12.06 13.81 8.41
N ALA A 173 -12.12 12.52 8.02
CA ALA A 173 -11.59 11.42 8.81
C ALA A 173 -10.07 11.55 9.05
N ALA A 174 -9.32 12.01 8.05
CA ALA A 174 -7.87 12.26 8.17
C ALA A 174 -7.57 13.39 9.16
N ILE A 175 -8.35 14.49 9.15
CA ILE A 175 -8.22 15.60 10.11
C ILE A 175 -8.55 15.12 11.53
N ILE A 176 -9.56 14.29 11.69
CA ILE A 176 -9.94 13.70 12.98
C ILE A 176 -8.83 12.76 13.47
N ALA A 177 -8.31 11.92 12.58
CA ALA A 177 -7.21 10.99 12.89
C ALA A 177 -5.94 11.73 13.35
N ASP A 178 -5.60 12.85 12.73
CA ASP A 178 -4.49 13.71 13.15
C ASP A 178 -4.68 14.24 14.58
N LYS A 179 -5.90 14.57 14.99
CA LYS A 179 -6.18 15.05 16.35
C LYS A 179 -6.18 13.96 17.41
N ILE A 180 -6.55 12.73 17.05
CA ILE A 180 -6.73 11.63 18.01
C ILE A 180 -5.48 10.78 18.15
N PHE A 181 -4.78 10.49 17.04
CA PHE A 181 -3.69 9.51 17.01
C PHE A 181 -2.32 10.18 16.99
N THR A 182 -1.54 10.02 18.06
CA THR A 182 -0.19 10.60 18.18
C THR A 182 0.75 10.16 17.05
N HIS A 183 0.63 8.92 16.55
CA HIS A 183 1.46 8.46 15.45
C HIS A 183 1.12 9.14 14.11
N VAL A 184 -0.14 9.61 13.92
CA VAL A 184 -0.54 10.43 12.76
C VAL A 184 0.05 11.83 12.90
N GLN A 185 -0.09 12.46 14.09
CA GLN A 185 0.46 13.78 14.38
C GLN A 185 1.96 13.86 14.07
N ILE A 186 2.71 12.83 14.48
CA ILE A 186 4.15 12.76 14.22
C ILE A 186 4.45 12.72 12.72
N ARG A 187 3.71 11.89 11.95
CA ARG A 187 3.91 11.80 10.51
C ARG A 187 3.54 13.11 9.80
N VAL A 188 2.47 13.77 10.23
CA VAL A 188 2.07 15.08 9.72
C VAL A 188 3.09 16.16 10.07
N ALA A 189 3.63 16.15 11.30
CA ALA A 189 4.67 17.09 11.72
C ALA A 189 5.96 16.92 10.88
N VAL A 190 6.44 15.67 10.71
CA VAL A 190 7.60 15.37 9.86
C VAL A 190 7.36 15.75 8.40
N TRP A 191 6.14 15.57 7.89
CA TRP A 191 5.79 15.95 6.53
C TRP A 191 5.79 17.47 6.33
N LYS A 192 5.31 18.23 7.32
CA LYS A 192 5.27 19.70 7.27
C LYS A 192 6.64 20.34 7.40
N ASP A 193 7.44 19.85 8.35
CA ASP A 193 8.79 20.37 8.62
C ASP A 193 9.73 19.23 9.02
N PRO A 194 10.29 18.49 8.03
CA PRO A 194 11.22 17.41 8.30
C PRO A 194 12.54 17.89 8.90
N PHE A 195 12.97 19.12 8.57
CA PHE A 195 14.27 19.66 8.99
C PHE A 195 14.33 20.00 10.47
N SER A 196 13.21 20.37 11.09
CA SER A 196 13.15 20.59 12.55
C SER A 196 13.35 19.30 13.37
N MET A 197 13.21 18.13 12.73
CA MET A 197 13.30 16.80 13.35
C MET A 197 14.43 15.94 12.74
N ILE A 198 15.44 16.57 12.15
CA ILE A 198 16.50 15.89 11.38
C ILE A 198 17.30 14.87 12.23
N GLU A 199 17.54 15.16 13.51
CA GLU A 199 18.27 14.25 14.42
C GLU A 199 17.42 13.07 14.94
N GLY A 200 16.21 12.88 14.41
CA GLY A 200 15.29 11.87 14.89
C GLY A 200 14.36 11.32 13.82
N ARG A 201 13.07 11.59 13.99
CA ARG A 201 12.01 11.02 13.13
C ARG A 201 11.98 11.58 11.72
N GLY A 202 12.59 12.76 11.49
CA GLY A 202 12.73 13.39 10.19
C GLY A 202 13.94 12.93 9.38
N LEU A 203 14.90 12.22 10.00
CA LEU A 203 16.17 11.84 9.37
C LEU A 203 15.98 11.17 8.01
N GLN A 204 15.10 10.17 7.93
CA GLN A 204 14.86 9.43 6.68
C GLN A 204 14.35 10.33 5.56
N VAL A 205 13.41 11.21 5.88
CA VAL A 205 12.83 12.16 4.92
C VAL A 205 13.86 13.19 4.49
N CYS A 206 14.65 13.73 5.44
CA CYS A 206 15.70 14.70 5.12
C CYS A 206 16.78 14.10 4.21
N GLN A 207 17.28 12.90 4.53
CA GLN A 207 18.27 12.22 3.69
C GLN A 207 17.71 11.89 2.29
N SER A 208 16.44 11.51 2.20
CA SER A 208 15.75 11.34 0.94
C SER A 208 15.69 12.64 0.13
N LEU A 209 15.33 13.77 0.76
CA LEU A 209 15.28 15.06 0.09
C LEU A 209 16.66 15.55 -0.35
N PHE A 210 17.70 15.30 0.46
CA PHE A 210 19.08 15.61 0.08
C PHE A 210 19.53 14.80 -1.14
N ALA A 211 19.24 13.51 -1.18
CA ALA A 211 19.56 12.66 -2.32
C ALA A 211 18.86 13.14 -3.61
N ILE A 212 17.55 13.45 -3.53
CA ILE A 212 16.79 14.00 -4.67
C ILE A 212 17.40 15.34 -5.11
N GLY A 213 17.72 16.23 -4.17
CA GLY A 213 18.32 17.52 -4.45
C GLY A 213 19.72 17.40 -5.07
N THR A 214 20.54 16.46 -4.60
CA THR A 214 21.89 16.18 -5.13
C THR A 214 21.83 15.66 -6.56
N GLY A 215 20.86 14.77 -6.88
CA GLY A 215 20.64 14.25 -8.23
C GLY A 215 20.20 15.32 -9.24
N SER A 216 19.54 16.38 -8.79
CA SER A 216 19.07 17.47 -9.65
C SER A 216 18.26 16.94 -10.84
N TRP A 217 18.38 17.58 -12.02
CA TRP A 217 17.61 17.24 -13.24
C TRP A 217 18.11 15.96 -13.91
N PHE A 218 19.44 15.74 -13.97
CA PHE A 218 20.07 14.71 -14.81
C PHE A 218 20.72 13.58 -14.02
N GLY A 219 20.74 13.66 -12.70
CA GLY A 219 21.39 12.67 -11.84
C GLY A 219 22.91 12.81 -11.79
N MET A 220 23.49 12.16 -10.82
CA MET A 220 24.96 12.08 -10.64
C MET A 220 25.60 10.98 -11.51
N GLY A 221 24.80 10.16 -12.16
CA GLY A 221 25.21 8.94 -12.88
C GLY A 221 25.15 7.70 -12.01
N LEU A 222 24.86 6.57 -12.64
CA LEU A 222 24.75 5.28 -11.98
C LEU A 222 26.04 4.92 -11.21
N GLY A 223 25.91 4.66 -9.93
CA GLY A 223 27.02 4.30 -9.05
C GLY A 223 27.75 5.48 -8.41
N ASN A 224 27.45 6.72 -8.76
CA ASN A 224 28.10 7.93 -8.21
C ASN A 224 27.31 8.54 -7.04
N GLY A 225 26.07 8.11 -6.79
CA GLY A 225 25.29 8.53 -5.64
C GLY A 225 25.80 7.94 -4.32
N ARG A 226 25.27 8.45 -3.21
CA ARG A 226 25.54 7.98 -1.84
C ARG A 226 24.30 7.34 -1.19
N PRO A 227 23.72 6.30 -1.77
CA PRO A 227 22.47 5.72 -1.29
C PRO A 227 22.59 5.16 0.14
N PHE A 228 23.81 4.87 0.60
CA PHE A 228 24.05 4.32 1.95
C PHE A 228 23.77 5.32 3.08
N ASP A 229 23.66 6.60 2.79
CA ASP A 229 23.29 7.64 3.74
C ASP A 229 21.78 7.67 4.00
N ILE A 230 20.98 7.03 3.13
CA ILE A 230 19.50 6.96 3.25
C ILE A 230 19.11 5.70 4.02
N PRO A 231 18.48 5.81 5.21
CA PRO A 231 17.96 4.65 5.91
C PRO A 231 16.84 3.95 5.13
N VAL A 232 16.80 2.61 5.14
CA VAL A 232 15.76 1.80 4.46
C VAL A 232 15.64 2.07 2.95
N ARG A 233 16.76 2.40 2.32
CA ARG A 233 16.89 2.74 0.89
C ARG A 233 16.45 1.63 -0.07
N GLU A 234 16.54 0.37 0.39
CA GLU A 234 16.21 -0.80 -0.44
C GLU A 234 14.69 -1.01 -0.62
N SER A 235 13.86 -0.32 0.17
CA SER A 235 12.40 -0.45 0.13
C SER A 235 11.68 0.89 0.05
N ASP A 236 11.65 1.64 1.14
CA ASP A 236 10.79 2.82 1.27
C ASP A 236 11.32 4.03 0.50
N PHE A 237 12.64 4.12 0.34
CA PHE A 237 13.31 5.27 -0.28
C PHE A 237 14.08 4.93 -1.56
N VAL A 238 13.74 3.83 -2.23
CA VAL A 238 14.36 3.44 -3.51
C VAL A 238 14.19 4.52 -4.58
N PHE A 239 13.06 5.25 -4.57
CA PHE A 239 12.83 6.36 -5.47
C PHE A 239 13.85 7.50 -5.30
N SER A 240 14.26 7.78 -4.07
CA SER A 240 15.27 8.81 -3.80
C SER A 240 16.63 8.43 -4.37
N VAL A 241 16.99 7.14 -4.30
CA VAL A 241 18.20 6.61 -4.95
C VAL A 241 18.14 6.73 -6.48
N ILE A 242 16.97 6.45 -7.06
CA ILE A 242 16.74 6.64 -8.50
C ILE A 242 16.94 8.12 -8.87
N CYS A 243 16.33 9.04 -8.13
CA CYS A 243 16.48 10.48 -8.39
C CYS A 243 17.93 10.96 -8.23
N GLU A 244 18.67 10.43 -7.23
CA GLU A 244 20.07 10.79 -7.02
C GLU A 244 20.96 10.36 -8.19
N GLU A 245 20.79 9.13 -8.69
CA GLU A 245 21.65 8.57 -9.73
C GLU A 245 21.20 8.90 -11.15
N PHE A 246 19.89 8.94 -11.43
CA PHE A 246 19.34 9.20 -12.78
C PHE A 246 18.76 10.60 -12.96
N GLY A 247 18.48 11.33 -11.87
CA GLY A 247 17.83 12.64 -11.90
C GLY A 247 16.31 12.58 -11.87
N VAL A 248 15.70 13.76 -11.73
CA VAL A 248 14.24 13.89 -11.59
C VAL A 248 13.50 13.76 -12.93
N ILE A 249 14.20 13.94 -14.05
CA ILE A 249 13.57 13.81 -15.39
C ILE A 249 13.38 12.35 -15.80
N PHE A 250 14.20 11.42 -15.30
CA PHE A 250 14.09 9.99 -15.58
C PHE A 250 12.87 9.39 -14.91
#